data_b6b532ecaec4a804b5420dadfa9868fe
#
_entry.id   b6b532ecaec4a804b5420dadfa9868fe
#
_cell.length_a   1.000
_cell.length_b   1.000
_cell.length_c   1.000
_cell.angle_alpha   90.00
_cell.angle_beta   90.00
_cell.angle_gamma   90.00
#
_symmetry.space_group_name_H-M   'P 1'
#
loop_
_entity.id
_entity.type
_entity.pdbx_description
1 polymer ?
#
loop_
_entity_poly.entity_id
_entity_poly.type
_entity_poly.pdbx_seq_one_letter_code
_entity_poly.pdbx_strand_id
1 'polypeptide(L)'
;MALDYARELLGVGYARISLDAGEAALLAAALDECRRFFSLPDETKSRYSSADCNFGYRPLGMEYSITADRPDLNDCFTLWSDRLDLVPNSAELASLTGALLRWRDHLSTLVSDVVGQVAETVGGAKAPRFEAASYLQVNNYTHADGERDLLQDRHEDGHLVTVIHTTAPGLEIWPGEECLPVEMAPDEVVLMPGSVFADLSGGRVGALDHQVRNLGLERRMSLMYFVNPELTEPLYPWVQADGEPLVDLRDKIRSHPATFGLPYVPVL
;
A
#
# COMPACT_ATOMS: atom_id res chain seq x y z
N MET A 1 11.99 -6.76 17.70
CA MET A 1 11.51 -5.84 16.65
C MET A 1 10.18 -6.34 16.06
N ALA A 2 10.08 -7.40 15.26
CA ALA A 2 8.79 -7.83 14.69
C ALA A 2 7.69 -8.06 15.72
N LEU A 3 8.01 -8.64 16.88
CA LEU A 3 7.05 -8.85 17.97
C LEU A 3 6.54 -7.53 18.58
N ASP A 4 7.34 -6.50 18.61
CA ASP A 4 6.94 -5.20 19.13
C ASP A 4 5.99 -4.50 18.16
N TYR A 5 6.25 -4.56 16.86
CA TYR A 5 5.35 -4.04 15.83
C TYR A 5 4.02 -4.80 15.75
N ALA A 6 4.05 -6.14 15.96
CA ALA A 6 2.84 -6.93 16.08
C ALA A 6 1.99 -6.51 17.30
N ARG A 7 2.63 -6.15 18.44
CA ARG A 7 1.94 -5.60 19.61
C ARG A 7 1.36 -4.21 19.37
N GLU A 8 2.05 -3.35 18.62
CA GLU A 8 1.52 -2.05 18.24
C GLU A 8 0.27 -2.21 17.37
N LEU A 9 0.32 -3.07 16.33
CA LEU A 9 -0.85 -3.39 15.51
C LEU A 9 -2.05 -3.86 16.35
N LEU A 10 -1.80 -4.79 17.27
CA LEU A 10 -2.86 -5.32 18.15
C LEU A 10 -3.35 -4.31 19.20
N GLY A 11 -2.52 -3.34 19.57
CA GLY A 11 -2.82 -2.37 20.63
C GLY A 11 -3.44 -1.08 20.14
N VAL A 12 -2.85 -0.48 19.09
CA VAL A 12 -3.26 0.85 18.59
C VAL A 12 -3.77 0.83 17.15
N GLY A 13 -3.75 -0.33 16.48
CA GLY A 13 -4.32 -0.50 15.15
C GLY A 13 -3.39 -0.13 13.98
N TYR A 14 -2.15 0.24 14.24
CA TYR A 14 -1.11 0.47 13.22
C TYR A 14 0.27 0.32 13.86
N ALA A 15 1.34 0.23 13.06
CA ALA A 15 2.70 0.19 13.60
C ALA A 15 3.61 1.23 12.92
N ARG A 16 4.41 1.93 13.73
CA ARG A 16 5.47 2.82 13.25
C ARG A 16 6.81 2.08 13.31
N ILE A 17 7.46 1.97 12.18
CA ILE A 17 8.65 1.13 12.00
C ILE A 17 9.84 2.01 11.67
N SER A 18 10.81 2.06 12.58
CA SER A 18 12.08 2.73 12.33
C SER A 18 13.02 1.80 11.55
N LEU A 19 13.59 2.33 10.49
CA LEU A 19 14.52 1.64 9.60
C LEU A 19 15.95 1.78 10.10
N ASP A 20 16.76 0.76 9.96
CA ASP A 20 18.19 0.91 10.16
C ASP A 20 18.85 1.68 9.00
N ALA A 21 20.16 1.97 9.12
CA ALA A 21 20.86 2.77 8.12
C ALA A 21 20.90 2.11 6.72
N GLY A 22 20.94 0.78 6.65
CA GLY A 22 20.91 0.03 5.38
C GLY A 22 19.53 0.05 4.73
N GLU A 23 18.49 -0.14 5.53
CA GLU A 23 17.09 -0.10 5.15
C GLU A 23 16.69 1.31 4.69
N ALA A 24 17.07 2.34 5.44
CA ALA A 24 16.86 3.74 5.07
C ALA A 24 17.56 4.11 3.75
N ALA A 25 18.73 3.54 3.48
CA ALA A 25 19.42 3.73 2.20
C ALA A 25 18.66 3.08 1.02
N LEU A 26 18.00 1.94 1.21
CA LEU A 26 17.14 1.32 0.19
C LEU A 26 15.92 2.22 -0.10
N LEU A 27 15.27 2.73 0.94
CA LEU A 27 14.16 3.67 0.81
C LEU A 27 14.58 4.94 0.06
N ALA A 28 15.69 5.56 0.47
CA ALA A 28 16.22 6.76 -0.16
C ALA A 28 16.52 6.54 -1.66
N ALA A 29 17.15 5.41 -2.01
CA ALA A 29 17.44 5.07 -3.40
C ALA A 29 16.16 4.89 -4.23
N ALA A 30 15.11 4.26 -3.68
CA ALA A 30 13.82 4.12 -4.33
C ALA A 30 13.16 5.50 -4.57
N LEU A 31 13.14 6.35 -3.55
CA LEU A 31 12.59 7.70 -3.64
C LEU A 31 13.35 8.58 -4.65
N ASP A 32 14.67 8.45 -4.76
CA ASP A 32 15.47 9.22 -5.71
C ASP A 32 15.17 8.82 -7.16
N GLU A 33 14.97 7.53 -7.43
CA GLU A 33 14.53 7.07 -8.75
C GLU A 33 13.10 7.54 -9.07
N CYS A 34 12.20 7.51 -8.09
CA CYS A 34 10.85 8.05 -8.25
C CYS A 34 10.88 9.56 -8.57
N ARG A 35 11.69 10.36 -7.86
CA ARG A 35 11.85 11.80 -8.15
C ARG A 35 12.34 12.03 -9.58
N ARG A 36 13.31 11.24 -10.04
CA ARG A 36 13.81 11.30 -11.41
C ARG A 36 12.72 10.99 -12.42
N PHE A 37 11.96 9.93 -12.19
CA PHE A 37 10.86 9.54 -13.07
C PHE A 37 9.78 10.62 -13.14
N PHE A 38 9.28 11.13 -12.01
CA PHE A 38 8.24 12.13 -11.99
C PHE A 38 8.70 13.52 -12.46
N SER A 39 10.01 13.76 -12.59
CA SER A 39 10.55 14.98 -13.21
C SER A 39 10.57 14.92 -14.74
N LEU A 40 10.29 13.77 -15.34
CA LEU A 40 10.21 13.65 -16.80
C LEU A 40 8.95 14.38 -17.34
N PRO A 41 8.99 14.87 -18.59
CA PRO A 41 7.81 15.43 -19.25
C PRO A 41 6.65 14.39 -19.28
N ASP A 42 5.40 14.86 -19.16
CA ASP A 42 4.21 14.00 -19.15
C ASP A 42 4.10 13.12 -20.39
N GLU A 43 4.47 13.63 -21.56
CA GLU A 43 4.53 12.84 -22.79
C GLU A 43 5.51 11.66 -22.68
N THR A 44 6.62 11.85 -21.99
CA THR A 44 7.59 10.77 -21.75
C THR A 44 7.05 9.76 -20.74
N LYS A 45 6.51 10.22 -19.61
CA LYS A 45 5.91 9.37 -18.59
C LYS A 45 4.76 8.51 -19.15
N SER A 46 3.93 9.09 -20.02
CA SER A 46 2.79 8.41 -20.65
C SER A 46 3.19 7.23 -21.55
N ARG A 47 4.42 7.15 -22.02
CA ARG A 47 4.93 5.98 -22.75
C ARG A 47 5.03 4.73 -21.88
N TYR A 48 5.04 4.90 -20.56
CA TYR A 48 5.14 3.85 -19.56
C TYR A 48 3.79 3.50 -18.92
N SER A 49 2.68 3.94 -19.52
CA SER A 49 1.32 3.56 -19.12
C SER A 49 0.88 2.31 -19.86
N SER A 50 0.21 1.38 -19.16
CA SER A 50 -0.60 0.36 -19.82
C SER A 50 -1.82 1.00 -20.49
N ALA A 51 -2.47 0.28 -21.41
CA ALA A 51 -3.61 0.82 -22.18
C ALA A 51 -4.79 1.25 -21.30
N ASP A 52 -4.95 0.60 -20.15
CA ASP A 52 -5.99 0.88 -19.14
C ASP A 52 -5.47 1.72 -17.97
N CYS A 53 -4.21 2.19 -18.02
CA CYS A 53 -3.52 2.93 -16.97
C CYS A 53 -3.43 2.21 -15.61
N ASN A 54 -3.58 0.89 -15.56
CA ASN A 54 -3.50 0.12 -14.31
C ASN A 54 -2.08 -0.29 -13.93
N PHE A 55 -1.16 -0.29 -14.89
CA PHE A 55 0.24 -0.67 -14.70
C PHE A 55 1.17 0.41 -15.24
N GLY A 56 2.27 0.64 -14.56
CA GLY A 56 3.19 1.71 -14.87
C GLY A 56 2.62 3.08 -14.49
N TYR A 57 2.82 4.06 -15.35
CA TYR A 57 2.39 5.44 -15.09
C TYR A 57 0.88 5.63 -15.27
N ARG A 58 0.26 6.30 -14.32
CA ARG A 58 -1.13 6.73 -14.34
C ARG A 58 -1.18 8.25 -14.20
N PRO A 59 -1.69 8.97 -15.22
CA PRO A 59 -1.76 10.43 -15.19
C PRO A 59 -2.70 10.96 -14.10
N LEU A 60 -2.51 12.24 -13.76
CA LEU A 60 -3.40 12.98 -12.85
C LEU A 60 -4.86 12.86 -13.30
N GLY A 61 -5.75 12.62 -12.34
CA GLY A 61 -7.19 12.51 -12.57
C GLY A 61 -7.66 11.12 -13.01
N MET A 62 -6.79 10.13 -13.04
CA MET A 62 -7.13 8.74 -13.41
C MET A 62 -7.27 7.82 -12.21
N GLU A 63 -6.90 8.27 -11.03
CA GLU A 63 -7.05 7.53 -9.78
C GLU A 63 -8.11 8.17 -8.88
N TYR A 64 -8.78 7.36 -8.08
CA TYR A 64 -9.76 7.82 -7.10
C TYR A 64 -9.85 6.85 -5.93
N SER A 65 -9.97 7.41 -4.73
CA SER A 65 -10.12 6.61 -3.49
C SER A 65 -11.56 6.19 -3.25
N ILE A 66 -12.54 7.02 -3.60
CA ILE A 66 -13.96 6.78 -3.32
C ILE A 66 -14.76 6.64 -4.61
N THR A 67 -14.79 7.68 -5.46
CA THR A 67 -15.62 7.72 -6.68
C THR A 67 -14.86 8.34 -7.85
N ALA A 68 -15.13 7.85 -9.05
CA ALA A 68 -14.44 8.28 -10.26
C ALA A 68 -14.74 9.75 -10.67
N ASP A 69 -15.84 10.32 -10.20
CA ASP A 69 -16.19 11.73 -10.41
C ASP A 69 -15.44 12.69 -9.48
N ARG A 70 -14.71 12.13 -8.51
CA ARG A 70 -13.84 12.88 -7.61
C ARG A 70 -12.44 12.26 -7.58
N PRO A 71 -11.64 12.40 -8.64
CA PRO A 71 -10.31 11.81 -8.71
C PRO A 71 -9.37 12.43 -7.66
N ASP A 72 -8.42 11.63 -7.22
CA ASP A 72 -7.34 12.06 -6.34
C ASP A 72 -6.41 13.03 -7.09
N LEU A 73 -5.77 13.94 -6.33
CA LEU A 73 -4.91 14.99 -6.91
C LEU A 73 -3.45 14.53 -7.00
N ASN A 74 -3.23 13.36 -7.59
CA ASN A 74 -1.89 12.80 -7.84
C ASN A 74 -1.81 12.17 -9.23
N ASP A 75 -0.62 12.13 -9.78
CA ASP A 75 -0.23 11.12 -10.75
C ASP A 75 0.52 10.00 -10.00
N CYS A 76 0.52 8.78 -10.53
CA CYS A 76 1.16 7.68 -9.84
C CYS A 76 1.92 6.73 -10.78
N PHE A 77 2.74 5.87 -10.17
CA PHE A 77 3.41 4.77 -10.86
C PHE A 77 3.18 3.48 -10.06
N THR A 78 2.65 2.46 -10.73
CA THR A 78 2.32 1.17 -10.12
C THR A 78 3.22 0.07 -10.68
N LEU A 79 3.85 -0.71 -9.80
CA LEU A 79 4.75 -1.80 -10.15
C LEU A 79 4.34 -3.10 -9.45
N TRP A 80 3.81 -4.05 -10.23
CA TRP A 80 3.55 -5.41 -9.77
C TRP A 80 4.83 -6.23 -9.85
N SER A 81 5.22 -6.83 -8.76
CA SER A 81 6.52 -7.48 -8.59
C SER A 81 6.79 -8.58 -9.61
N ASP A 82 5.79 -9.40 -9.88
CA ASP A 82 5.91 -10.57 -10.73
C ASP A 82 5.37 -10.33 -12.15
N ARG A 83 4.99 -9.08 -12.45
CA ARG A 83 4.37 -8.71 -13.71
C ARG A 83 5.01 -7.47 -14.35
N LEU A 84 6.32 -7.45 -14.42
CA LEU A 84 7.08 -6.39 -15.12
C LEU A 84 6.75 -6.30 -16.62
N ASP A 85 6.26 -7.40 -17.21
CA ASP A 85 5.77 -7.47 -18.57
C ASP A 85 4.53 -6.58 -18.83
N LEU A 86 3.80 -6.22 -17.79
CA LEU A 86 2.63 -5.34 -17.89
C LEU A 86 3.00 -3.86 -17.98
N VAL A 87 4.23 -3.48 -17.62
CA VAL A 87 4.72 -2.11 -17.76
C VAL A 87 5.35 -1.94 -19.13
N PRO A 88 4.80 -1.09 -20.03
CA PRO A 88 5.39 -0.84 -21.33
C PRO A 88 6.84 -0.34 -21.22
N ASN A 89 7.70 -0.79 -22.13
CA ASN A 89 9.11 -0.38 -22.18
C ASN A 89 9.87 -0.55 -20.85
N SER A 90 9.56 -1.60 -20.10
CA SER A 90 10.11 -1.84 -18.76
C SER A 90 11.65 -1.86 -18.72
N ALA A 91 12.34 -2.21 -19.80
CA ALA A 91 13.79 -2.17 -19.88
C ALA A 91 14.37 -0.74 -19.76
N GLU A 92 13.65 0.28 -20.23
CA GLU A 92 14.04 1.69 -20.13
C GLU A 92 13.88 2.23 -18.70
N LEU A 93 13.07 1.54 -17.88
CA LEU A 93 12.85 1.85 -16.47
C LEU A 93 13.72 1.02 -15.53
N ALA A 94 14.77 0.37 -16.02
CA ALA A 94 15.56 -0.61 -15.24
C ALA A 94 16.09 -0.05 -13.90
N SER A 95 16.48 1.23 -13.85
CA SER A 95 16.93 1.86 -12.61
C SER A 95 15.79 2.01 -11.61
N LEU A 96 14.64 2.54 -12.04
CA LEU A 96 13.45 2.72 -11.19
C LEU A 96 12.94 1.37 -10.70
N THR A 97 12.66 0.44 -11.62
CA THR A 97 12.15 -0.89 -11.27
C THR A 97 13.13 -1.65 -10.38
N GLY A 98 14.43 -1.58 -10.65
CA GLY A 98 15.45 -2.22 -9.83
C GLY A 98 15.52 -1.65 -8.40
N ALA A 99 15.37 -0.34 -8.22
CA ALA A 99 15.35 0.27 -6.90
C ALA A 99 14.06 -0.08 -6.14
N LEU A 100 12.90 0.00 -6.81
CA LEU A 100 11.61 -0.38 -6.23
C LEU A 100 11.56 -1.86 -5.82
N LEU A 101 12.09 -2.77 -6.66
CA LEU A 101 12.11 -4.21 -6.33
C LEU A 101 13.00 -4.52 -5.12
N ARG A 102 14.17 -3.89 -5.00
CA ARG A 102 15.02 -4.07 -3.79
C ARG A 102 14.30 -3.58 -2.53
N TRP A 103 13.61 -2.46 -2.62
CA TRP A 103 12.80 -1.94 -1.53
C TRP A 103 11.64 -2.89 -1.19
N ARG A 104 10.93 -3.41 -2.19
CA ARG A 104 9.87 -4.40 -2.03
C ARG A 104 10.37 -5.67 -1.33
N ASP A 105 11.53 -6.20 -1.73
CA ASP A 105 12.08 -7.44 -1.15
C ASP A 105 12.34 -7.27 0.35
N HIS A 106 12.87 -6.10 0.74
CA HIS A 106 13.03 -5.76 2.15
C HIS A 106 11.68 -5.69 2.86
N LEU A 107 10.71 -4.95 2.33
CA LEU A 107 9.37 -4.82 2.93
C LEU A 107 8.64 -6.17 3.01
N SER A 108 8.79 -7.06 2.03
CA SER A 108 8.16 -8.39 2.06
C SER A 108 8.64 -9.21 3.25
N THR A 109 9.95 -9.15 3.56
CA THR A 109 10.50 -9.81 4.75
C THR A 109 9.92 -9.22 6.03
N LEU A 110 9.93 -7.90 6.15
CA LEU A 110 9.38 -7.18 7.31
C LEU A 110 7.91 -7.49 7.54
N VAL A 111 7.10 -7.43 6.49
CA VAL A 111 5.66 -7.73 6.55
C VAL A 111 5.42 -9.19 6.93
N SER A 112 6.16 -10.13 6.34
CA SER A 112 6.05 -11.55 6.67
C SER A 112 6.27 -11.81 8.16
N ASP A 113 7.30 -11.18 8.74
CA ASP A 113 7.62 -11.30 10.15
C ASP A 113 6.54 -10.70 11.04
N VAL A 114 6.07 -9.47 10.74
CA VAL A 114 5.07 -8.78 11.57
C VAL A 114 3.71 -9.46 11.48
N VAL A 115 3.21 -9.72 10.26
CA VAL A 115 1.92 -10.39 10.04
C VAL A 115 1.94 -11.81 10.59
N GLY A 116 3.06 -12.53 10.44
CA GLY A 116 3.24 -13.86 11.03
C GLY A 116 3.14 -13.86 12.55
N GLN A 117 3.75 -12.88 13.22
CA GLN A 117 3.64 -12.72 14.67
C GLN A 117 2.21 -12.39 15.13
N VAL A 118 1.48 -11.57 14.36
CA VAL A 118 0.08 -11.28 14.67
C VAL A 118 -0.77 -12.54 14.50
N ALA A 119 -0.66 -13.24 13.37
CA ALA A 119 -1.42 -14.44 13.08
C ALA A 119 -1.21 -15.53 14.17
N GLU A 120 0.05 -15.74 14.57
CA GLU A 120 0.39 -16.66 15.67
C GLU A 120 -0.22 -16.21 17.00
N THR A 121 -0.10 -14.93 17.34
CA THR A 121 -0.62 -14.39 18.61
C THR A 121 -2.14 -14.44 18.70
N VAL A 122 -2.82 -14.20 17.59
CA VAL A 122 -4.28 -14.07 17.52
C VAL A 122 -4.97 -15.41 17.46
N GLY A 123 -4.45 -16.36 16.68
CA GLY A 123 -5.12 -17.64 16.42
C GLY A 123 -4.19 -18.84 16.27
N GLY A 124 -2.89 -18.73 16.54
CA GLY A 124 -1.94 -19.83 16.29
C GLY A 124 -1.81 -20.19 14.80
N ALA A 125 -2.11 -19.23 13.92
CA ALA A 125 -2.14 -19.41 12.48
C ALA A 125 -0.84 -18.90 11.82
N LYS A 126 -0.68 -19.19 10.53
CA LYS A 126 0.40 -18.63 9.71
C LYS A 126 -0.12 -17.47 8.86
N ALA A 127 0.78 -16.54 8.56
CA ALA A 127 0.51 -15.52 7.55
C ALA A 127 0.22 -16.16 6.19
N PRO A 128 -0.70 -15.62 5.38
CA PRO A 128 -0.86 -16.04 4.00
C PRO A 128 0.37 -15.69 3.16
N ARG A 129 0.58 -16.38 2.04
CA ARG A 129 1.53 -15.93 1.02
C ARG A 129 0.95 -14.70 0.32
N PHE A 130 1.79 -13.78 -0.10
CA PHE A 130 1.33 -12.49 -0.64
C PHE A 130 2.22 -11.90 -1.74
N GLU A 131 3.41 -12.44 -2.00
CA GLU A 131 4.36 -11.76 -2.88
C GLU A 131 3.83 -11.59 -4.30
N ALA A 132 3.19 -12.63 -4.87
CA ALA A 132 2.70 -12.61 -6.26
C ALA A 132 1.47 -11.71 -6.47
N ALA A 133 0.72 -11.43 -5.41
CA ALA A 133 -0.49 -10.61 -5.47
C ALA A 133 -0.29 -9.15 -4.98
N SER A 134 0.94 -8.79 -4.66
CA SER A 134 1.29 -7.50 -4.05
C SER A 134 1.98 -6.57 -5.04
N TYR A 135 1.87 -5.26 -4.81
CA TYR A 135 2.44 -4.26 -5.69
C TYR A 135 2.92 -3.02 -4.95
N LEU A 136 3.89 -2.33 -5.54
CA LEU A 136 4.30 -1.00 -5.12
C LEU A 136 3.54 0.06 -5.90
N GLN A 137 3.18 1.14 -5.23
CA GLN A 137 2.65 2.34 -5.86
C GLN A 137 3.31 3.58 -5.29
N VAL A 138 3.63 4.51 -6.16
CA VAL A 138 4.14 5.82 -5.79
C VAL A 138 3.14 6.85 -6.23
N ASN A 139 2.54 7.57 -5.29
CA ASN A 139 1.70 8.73 -5.56
C ASN A 139 2.56 9.98 -5.50
N ASN A 140 2.51 10.77 -6.57
CA ASN A 140 3.22 12.04 -6.69
C ASN A 140 2.20 13.18 -6.71
N TYR A 141 2.21 13.97 -5.65
CA TYR A 141 1.33 15.11 -5.49
C TYR A 141 2.12 16.36 -5.85
N THR A 142 1.90 16.85 -7.05
CA THR A 142 2.44 18.10 -7.53
C THR A 142 1.27 19.04 -7.85
N HIS A 143 1.38 20.27 -7.40
CA HIS A 143 0.41 21.32 -7.73
C HIS A 143 -1.01 21.02 -7.23
N ALA A 144 -1.18 21.03 -5.93
CA ALA A 144 -2.49 20.98 -5.34
C ALA A 144 -3.20 22.32 -5.54
N ASP A 145 -4.22 22.33 -6.40
CA ASP A 145 -5.14 23.45 -6.51
C ASP A 145 -5.68 23.77 -5.11
N GLY A 146 -5.55 25.03 -4.67
CA GLY A 146 -5.96 25.47 -3.33
C GLY A 146 -7.49 25.40 -3.07
N GLU A 147 -8.26 24.88 -4.04
CA GLU A 147 -9.71 24.74 -3.95
C GLU A 147 -10.17 23.48 -3.21
N ARG A 148 -9.30 22.48 -3.03
CA ARG A 148 -9.63 21.22 -2.34
C ARG A 148 -8.83 21.07 -1.05
N ASP A 149 -9.52 20.77 0.04
CA ASP A 149 -8.92 20.50 1.36
C ASP A 149 -8.14 19.16 1.40
N LEU A 150 -8.49 18.23 0.51
CA LEU A 150 -7.89 16.90 0.44
C LEU A 150 -7.27 16.64 -0.93
N LEU A 151 -6.07 16.04 -0.92
CA LEU A 151 -5.43 15.47 -2.11
C LEU A 151 -5.96 14.07 -2.41
N GLN A 152 -6.31 13.33 -1.35
CA GLN A 152 -6.89 12.01 -1.37
C GLN A 152 -7.97 11.90 -0.30
N ASP A 153 -9.15 11.45 -0.68
CA ASP A 153 -10.30 11.37 0.23
C ASP A 153 -10.12 10.27 1.28
N ARG A 154 -10.80 10.40 2.43
CA ARG A 154 -10.77 9.42 3.51
C ARG A 154 -11.33 8.09 3.05
N HIS A 155 -10.56 7.02 3.23
CA HIS A 155 -10.92 5.66 2.85
C HIS A 155 -10.16 4.62 3.68
N GLU A 156 -10.58 3.38 3.59
CA GLU A 156 -9.86 2.20 4.04
C GLU A 156 -9.23 1.50 2.82
N ASP A 157 -8.05 0.93 3.00
CA ASP A 157 -7.48 0.01 2.02
C ASP A 157 -8.15 -1.37 2.10
N GLY A 158 -8.46 -1.97 0.95
CA GLY A 158 -8.97 -3.33 0.88
C GLY A 158 -7.91 -4.42 1.13
N HIS A 159 -6.65 -4.07 1.15
CA HIS A 159 -5.49 -4.96 1.21
C HIS A 159 -5.37 -5.72 2.54
N LEU A 160 -4.40 -6.65 2.61
CA LEU A 160 -3.99 -7.25 3.88
C LEU A 160 -3.35 -6.17 4.76
N VAL A 161 -2.28 -5.56 4.27
CA VAL A 161 -1.66 -4.37 4.90
C VAL A 161 -1.12 -3.45 3.82
N THR A 162 -0.98 -2.17 4.18
CA THR A 162 -0.24 -1.18 3.41
C THR A 162 0.95 -0.70 4.22
N VAL A 163 2.16 -0.79 3.65
CA VAL A 163 3.34 -0.15 4.23
C VAL A 163 3.60 1.15 3.47
N ILE A 164 3.58 2.27 4.16
CA ILE A 164 3.70 3.60 3.55
C ILE A 164 4.87 4.39 4.12
N HIS A 165 5.58 5.09 3.23
CA HIS A 165 6.45 6.22 3.56
C HIS A 165 5.96 7.48 2.84
N THR A 166 6.02 8.63 3.51
CA THR A 166 5.68 9.92 2.91
C THR A 166 6.83 10.92 3.05
N THR A 167 7.13 11.63 1.96
CA THR A 167 8.26 12.57 1.92
C THR A 167 7.95 13.94 2.54
N ALA A 168 6.68 14.18 2.92
CA ALA A 168 6.23 15.43 3.51
C ALA A 168 4.92 15.21 4.28
N PRO A 169 4.50 16.13 5.17
CA PRO A 169 3.26 16.05 5.93
C PRO A 169 1.99 15.92 5.08
N GLY A 170 0.87 15.63 5.74
CA GLY A 170 -0.47 15.58 5.16
C GLY A 170 -1.15 14.22 5.26
N LEU A 171 -0.45 13.15 5.61
CA LEU A 171 -1.12 11.89 5.95
C LEU A 171 -1.85 12.06 7.30
N GLU A 172 -3.12 11.68 7.31
CA GLU A 172 -3.97 11.65 8.50
C GLU A 172 -4.60 10.26 8.60
N ILE A 173 -4.67 9.70 9.82
CA ILE A 173 -5.20 8.36 10.11
C ILE A 173 -6.22 8.43 11.24
N TRP A 174 -7.10 7.41 11.31
CA TRP A 174 -8.10 7.25 12.38
C TRP A 174 -7.96 5.86 13.03
N PRO A 175 -7.06 5.68 13.99
CA PRO A 175 -6.96 4.42 14.74
C PRO A 175 -8.12 4.22 15.74
N GLY A 176 -9.07 5.10 15.73
CA GLY A 176 -10.30 5.16 16.50
C GLY A 176 -11.18 6.28 15.97
N GLU A 177 -11.79 7.05 16.85
CA GLU A 177 -12.67 8.16 16.45
C GLU A 177 -11.91 9.44 16.11
N GLU A 178 -10.70 9.61 16.66
CA GLU A 178 -9.90 10.82 16.51
C GLU A 178 -8.98 10.77 15.31
N CYS A 179 -8.90 11.90 14.59
CA CYS A 179 -7.95 12.10 13.50
C CYS A 179 -6.56 12.38 14.06
N LEU A 180 -5.57 11.62 13.62
CA LEU A 180 -4.18 11.81 13.97
C LEU A 180 -3.35 12.17 12.73
N PRO A 181 -2.71 13.34 12.68
CA PRO A 181 -1.73 13.65 11.64
C PRO A 181 -0.49 12.77 11.84
N VAL A 182 0.03 12.21 10.74
CA VAL A 182 1.23 11.38 10.74
C VAL A 182 2.37 12.12 10.06
N GLU A 183 3.35 12.51 10.86
CA GLU A 183 4.64 13.00 10.36
C GLU A 183 5.67 11.87 10.48
N MET A 184 6.38 11.60 9.38
CA MET A 184 7.37 10.53 9.31
C MET A 184 8.78 11.08 9.27
N ALA A 185 9.70 10.45 10.00
CA ALA A 185 11.13 10.66 9.82
C ALA A 185 11.59 10.04 8.48
N PRO A 186 12.72 10.50 7.90
CA PRO A 186 13.24 9.95 6.64
C PRO A 186 13.58 8.44 6.69
N ASP A 187 13.75 7.90 7.87
CA ASP A 187 14.06 6.50 8.19
C ASP A 187 12.87 5.79 8.87
N GLU A 188 11.65 6.15 8.51
CA GLU A 188 10.45 5.58 9.11
C GLU A 188 9.43 5.17 8.05
N VAL A 189 8.71 4.08 8.31
CA VAL A 189 7.50 3.69 7.58
C VAL A 189 6.36 3.41 8.54
N VAL A 190 5.13 3.51 8.06
CA VAL A 190 3.93 3.11 8.81
C VAL A 190 3.31 1.90 8.14
N LEU A 191 2.99 0.89 8.95
CA LEU A 191 2.23 -0.29 8.53
C LEU A 191 0.80 -0.13 8.98
N MET A 192 -0.12 -0.12 8.02
CA MET A 192 -1.56 0.07 8.18
C MET A 192 -2.30 -1.22 7.81
N PRO A 193 -3.17 -1.75 8.67
CA PRO A 193 -4.03 -2.88 8.34
C PRO A 193 -5.16 -2.46 7.39
N GLY A 194 -5.45 -3.32 6.43
CA GLY A 194 -6.60 -3.19 5.52
C GLY A 194 -7.76 -4.09 5.89
N SER A 195 -8.82 -4.09 5.08
CA SER A 195 -10.04 -4.86 5.36
C SER A 195 -9.81 -6.38 5.34
N VAL A 196 -8.88 -6.90 4.51
CA VAL A 196 -8.51 -8.33 4.56
C VAL A 196 -7.87 -8.68 5.91
N PHE A 197 -7.05 -7.79 6.46
CA PHE A 197 -6.47 -8.01 7.79
C PHE A 197 -7.53 -8.05 8.88
N ALA A 198 -8.50 -7.14 8.81
CA ALA A 198 -9.63 -7.11 9.74
C ALA A 198 -10.41 -8.43 9.69
N ASP A 199 -10.72 -8.93 8.49
CA ASP A 199 -11.39 -10.22 8.30
C ASP A 199 -10.56 -11.39 8.87
N LEU A 200 -9.26 -11.45 8.58
CA LEU A 200 -8.38 -12.52 9.07
C LEU A 200 -8.23 -12.49 10.59
N SER A 201 -8.15 -11.32 11.17
CA SER A 201 -8.03 -11.15 12.63
C SER A 201 -9.34 -11.35 13.38
N GLY A 202 -10.47 -11.58 12.68
CA GLY A 202 -11.80 -11.65 13.27
C GLY A 202 -12.22 -10.32 13.90
N GLY A 203 -11.83 -9.21 13.32
CA GLY A 203 -12.11 -7.85 13.79
C GLY A 203 -11.31 -7.41 15.01
N ARG A 204 -10.29 -8.16 15.44
CA ARG A 204 -9.41 -7.76 16.56
C ARG A 204 -8.55 -6.54 16.21
N VAL A 205 -8.21 -6.39 14.95
CA VAL A 205 -7.59 -5.19 14.39
C VAL A 205 -8.48 -4.76 13.23
N GLY A 206 -9.03 -3.54 13.29
CA GLY A 206 -9.84 -2.97 12.22
C GLY A 206 -8.97 -2.49 11.05
N ALA A 207 -9.58 -2.33 9.87
CA ALA A 207 -8.95 -1.57 8.80
C ALA A 207 -8.71 -0.12 9.25
N LEU A 208 -7.63 0.49 8.78
CA LEU A 208 -7.26 1.84 9.20
C LEU A 208 -7.72 2.86 8.16
N ASP A 209 -8.70 3.67 8.54
CA ASP A 209 -9.10 4.85 7.78
C ASP A 209 -7.95 5.85 7.66
N HIS A 210 -7.76 6.39 6.47
CA HIS A 210 -6.74 7.41 6.23
C HIS A 210 -7.12 8.34 5.07
N GLN A 211 -6.47 9.50 5.03
CA GLN A 211 -6.61 10.49 3.96
C GLN A 211 -5.33 11.28 3.78
N VAL A 212 -5.25 12.07 2.70
CA VAL A 212 -4.15 13.01 2.47
C VAL A 212 -4.70 14.44 2.41
N ARG A 213 -4.34 15.24 3.41
CA ARG A 213 -4.69 16.66 3.48
C ARG A 213 -3.88 17.48 2.47
N ASN A 214 -4.54 18.43 1.84
CA ASN A 214 -3.88 19.43 1.01
C ASN A 214 -3.29 20.53 1.87
N LEU A 215 -1.97 20.55 2.01
CA LEU A 215 -1.23 21.58 2.75
C LEU A 215 -0.60 22.63 1.81
N GLY A 216 -0.97 22.63 0.52
CA GLY A 216 -0.41 23.56 -0.47
C GLY A 216 1.09 23.34 -0.75
N LEU A 217 1.60 22.15 -0.54
CA LEU A 217 3.02 21.82 -0.74
C LEU A 217 3.32 21.72 -2.24
N GLU A 218 4.48 22.25 -2.66
CA GLU A 218 4.92 22.16 -4.05
C GLU A 218 5.14 20.71 -4.51
N ARG A 219 5.61 19.85 -3.61
CA ARG A 219 5.89 18.44 -3.86
C ARG A 219 5.67 17.59 -2.63
N ARG A 220 4.99 16.49 -2.82
CA ARG A 220 4.84 15.43 -1.84
C ARG A 220 4.78 14.10 -2.57
N MET A 221 5.42 13.07 -2.05
CA MET A 221 5.26 11.70 -2.55
C MET A 221 4.86 10.77 -1.41
N SER A 222 4.05 9.77 -1.75
CA SER A 222 3.83 8.58 -0.93
C SER A 222 4.34 7.37 -1.70
N LEU A 223 5.20 6.57 -1.07
CA LEU A 223 5.62 5.27 -1.59
C LEU A 223 4.96 4.20 -0.74
N MET A 224 4.06 3.43 -1.35
CA MET A 224 3.27 2.39 -0.70
C MET A 224 3.65 1.01 -1.23
N TYR A 225 3.63 0.02 -0.34
CA TYR A 225 3.60 -1.40 -0.66
C TYR A 225 2.25 -1.95 -0.24
N PHE A 226 1.41 -2.22 -1.22
CA PHE A 226 0.11 -2.82 -1.05
C PHE A 226 0.24 -4.33 -1.05
N VAL A 227 -0.05 -4.95 0.07
CA VAL A 227 0.13 -6.37 0.30
C VAL A 227 -1.21 -7.08 0.22
N ASN A 228 -1.36 -7.95 -0.76
CA ASN A 228 -2.54 -8.78 -0.95
C ASN A 228 -2.23 -10.26 -0.70
N PRO A 229 -3.11 -11.03 -0.05
CA PRO A 229 -2.92 -12.47 0.05
C PRO A 229 -3.02 -13.11 -1.34
N GLU A 230 -2.21 -14.15 -1.57
CA GLU A 230 -2.40 -15.03 -2.72
C GLU A 230 -3.65 -15.88 -2.51
N LEU A 231 -4.52 -15.95 -3.52
CA LEU A 231 -5.77 -16.68 -3.45
C LEU A 231 -5.71 -18.06 -4.14
N THR A 232 -4.51 -18.59 -4.33
CA THR A 232 -4.27 -19.94 -4.89
C THR A 232 -4.67 -21.05 -3.93
N GLU A 233 -4.65 -20.78 -2.63
CA GLU A 233 -5.06 -21.71 -1.58
C GLU A 233 -6.22 -21.10 -0.77
N PRO A 234 -7.03 -21.92 -0.06
CA PRO A 234 -8.08 -21.41 0.83
C PRO A 234 -7.54 -20.44 1.86
N LEU A 235 -8.23 -19.31 2.03
CA LEU A 235 -7.88 -18.26 2.97
C LEU A 235 -8.92 -18.20 4.09
N TYR A 236 -8.51 -18.59 5.29
CA TYR A 236 -9.41 -18.67 6.43
C TYR A 236 -9.04 -17.63 7.50
N PRO A 237 -10.02 -17.09 8.25
CA PRO A 237 -9.76 -16.28 9.42
C PRO A 237 -8.81 -16.97 10.41
N TRP A 238 -7.91 -16.22 11.00
CA TRP A 238 -7.02 -16.72 12.08
C TRP A 238 -7.80 -17.00 13.37
N VAL A 239 -8.93 -16.32 13.54
CA VAL A 239 -9.84 -16.48 14.68
C VAL A 239 -11.15 -17.01 14.17
N GLN A 240 -11.56 -18.16 14.70
CA GLN A 240 -12.86 -18.71 14.45
C GLN A 240 -13.72 -18.53 15.70
N ALA A 241 -14.91 -17.97 15.51
CA ALA A 241 -15.89 -17.92 16.59
C ALA A 241 -16.46 -19.32 16.86
N ASP A 242 -16.65 -19.66 18.12
CA ASP A 242 -17.18 -20.96 18.52
C ASP A 242 -18.55 -21.22 17.89
N GLY A 243 -18.67 -22.32 17.16
CA GLY A 243 -19.90 -22.72 16.48
C GLY A 243 -20.19 -22.07 15.13
N GLU A 244 -19.37 -21.13 14.68
CA GLU A 244 -19.47 -20.55 13.34
C GLU A 244 -18.78 -21.44 12.29
N PRO A 245 -19.32 -21.54 11.06
CA PRO A 245 -18.66 -22.27 9.99
C PRO A 245 -17.36 -21.55 9.58
N LEU A 246 -16.34 -22.32 9.24
CA LEU A 246 -15.11 -21.79 8.67
C LEU A 246 -15.40 -21.27 7.25
N VAL A 247 -15.30 -19.95 7.05
CA VAL A 247 -15.61 -19.28 5.79
C VAL A 247 -14.32 -19.01 5.02
N ASP A 248 -14.24 -19.47 3.78
CA ASP A 248 -13.15 -19.13 2.87
C ASP A 248 -13.34 -17.70 2.33
N LEU A 249 -12.39 -16.82 2.64
CA LEU A 249 -12.46 -15.39 2.28
C LEU A 249 -12.18 -15.12 0.79
N ARG A 250 -11.71 -16.11 0.02
CA ARG A 250 -11.35 -15.91 -1.39
C ARG A 250 -12.52 -15.43 -2.24
N ASP A 251 -13.72 -15.95 -2.00
CA ASP A 251 -14.90 -15.54 -2.78
C ASP A 251 -15.30 -14.08 -2.48
N LYS A 252 -15.16 -13.65 -1.23
CA LYS A 252 -15.36 -12.24 -0.85
C LYS A 252 -14.37 -11.33 -1.58
N ILE A 253 -13.10 -11.69 -1.61
CA ILE A 253 -12.05 -10.90 -2.27
C ILE A 253 -12.28 -10.88 -3.79
N ARG A 254 -12.55 -12.02 -4.41
CA ARG A 254 -12.79 -12.13 -5.86
C ARG A 254 -14.02 -11.39 -6.33
N SER A 255 -15.04 -11.27 -5.49
CA SER A 255 -16.28 -10.55 -5.85
C SER A 255 -16.13 -9.02 -5.83
N HIS A 256 -15.08 -8.49 -5.22
CA HIS A 256 -14.83 -7.06 -5.09
C HIS A 256 -13.36 -6.70 -5.41
N PRO A 257 -12.83 -7.08 -6.59
CA PRO A 257 -11.40 -6.93 -6.88
C PRO A 257 -10.92 -5.48 -6.84
N ALA A 258 -11.76 -4.52 -7.23
CA ALA A 258 -11.41 -3.09 -7.18
C ALA A 258 -11.17 -2.59 -5.75
N THR A 259 -11.90 -3.11 -4.75
CA THR A 259 -11.71 -2.76 -3.33
C THR A 259 -10.33 -3.22 -2.82
N PHE A 260 -9.79 -4.27 -3.42
CA PHE A 260 -8.47 -4.82 -3.07
C PHE A 260 -7.35 -4.29 -3.98
N GLY A 261 -7.59 -3.22 -4.72
CA GLY A 261 -6.61 -2.65 -5.65
C GLY A 261 -6.19 -3.60 -6.78
N LEU A 262 -7.00 -4.61 -7.04
CA LEU A 262 -6.76 -5.62 -8.07
C LEU A 262 -7.57 -5.25 -9.33
N PRO A 263 -7.07 -4.37 -10.20
CA PRO A 263 -7.77 -4.03 -11.45
C PRO A 263 -7.86 -5.24 -12.36
N TYR A 264 -7.00 -6.21 -12.10
CA TYR A 264 -6.85 -7.41 -12.88
C TYR A 264 -6.33 -8.52 -11.98
N VAL A 265 -7.01 -9.64 -11.95
CA VAL A 265 -6.70 -10.76 -11.05
C VAL A 265 -6.10 -11.94 -11.83
N PRO A 266 -4.89 -11.82 -12.38
CA PRO A 266 -4.32 -12.89 -13.21
C PRO A 266 -3.78 -14.05 -12.37
N VAL A 267 -3.67 -13.89 -11.07
CA VAL A 267 -3.01 -14.84 -10.14
C VAL A 267 -4.00 -15.41 -9.12
N LEU A 268 -5.28 -15.13 -9.29
CA LEU A 268 -6.30 -15.52 -8.31
C LEU A 268 -7.15 -16.70 -8.79
#